data_1fa0ab058481bdc149a3fe409d25538c
#
_entry.id   1fa0ab058481bdc149a3fe409d25538c
#
_cell.length_a   1.000
_cell.length_b   1.000
_cell.length_c   1.000
_cell.angle_alpha   90.00
_cell.angle_beta   90.00
_cell.angle_gamma   90.00
#
_symmetry.space_group_name_H-M   'P 1'
#
loop_
_entity.id
_entity.type
_entity.pdbx_description
1 polymer ?
#
loop_
_entity_poly.entity_id
_entity_poly.type
_entity_poly.pdbx_seq_one_letter_code
_entity_poly.pdbx_strand_id
1 'polypeptide(L)'
;MEKRDLYLQKIDAQIDEYSAKLKVMRSKATVVHVDMKLEYLNQVEKLEEKRDDLKKKYKEISKASESSWEDIKEGTENAWNDLKESLDKAIKHFK
;
A
#
# COMPACT_ATOMS: atom_id res chain seq x y z
N MET A 1 4.41 -25.70 5.22
CA MET A 1 4.69 -24.26 5.12
C MET A 1 4.17 -23.56 6.36
N GLU A 2 4.99 -22.77 7.00
CA GLU A 2 4.63 -22.07 8.23
C GLU A 2 3.64 -20.93 7.96
N LYS A 3 2.85 -20.58 8.98
CA LYS A 3 1.87 -19.51 8.90
C LYS A 3 2.50 -18.19 8.46
N ARG A 4 3.70 -17.87 8.96
CA ARG A 4 4.43 -16.65 8.59
C ARG A 4 4.69 -16.61 7.08
N ASP A 5 5.17 -17.71 6.50
CA ASP A 5 5.48 -17.74 5.07
C ASP A 5 4.25 -17.51 4.22
N LEU A 6 3.12 -18.09 4.60
CA LEU A 6 1.85 -17.87 3.91
C LEU A 6 1.39 -16.41 4.03
N TYR A 7 1.54 -15.84 5.20
CA TYR A 7 1.19 -14.44 5.44
C TYR A 7 2.07 -13.50 4.60
N LEU A 8 3.37 -13.77 4.55
CA LEU A 8 4.30 -12.96 3.75
C LEU A 8 3.98 -13.06 2.26
N GLN A 9 3.60 -14.24 1.76
CA GLN A 9 3.18 -14.39 0.37
C GLN A 9 1.93 -13.56 0.09
N LYS A 10 0.97 -13.55 1.01
CA LYS A 10 -0.25 -12.73 0.88
C LYS A 10 0.08 -11.25 0.81
N ILE A 11 0.92 -10.76 1.73
CA ILE A 11 1.29 -9.34 1.78
C ILE A 11 2.07 -8.94 0.53
N ASP A 12 2.99 -9.79 0.08
CA ASP A 12 3.76 -9.53 -1.13
C ASP A 12 2.84 -9.37 -2.35
N ALA A 13 1.87 -10.27 -2.50
CA ALA A 13 0.89 -10.21 -3.58
C ALA A 13 0.04 -8.93 -3.49
N GLN A 14 -0.37 -8.53 -2.28
CA GLN A 14 -1.13 -7.31 -2.07
C GLN A 14 -0.31 -6.06 -2.42
N ILE A 15 0.95 -6.03 -2.01
CA ILE A 15 1.87 -4.91 -2.34
C ILE A 15 2.03 -4.80 -3.85
N ASP A 16 2.23 -5.92 -4.54
CA ASP A 16 2.37 -5.93 -6.00
C ASP A 16 1.10 -5.42 -6.69
N GLU A 17 -0.06 -5.86 -6.24
CA GLU A 17 -1.35 -5.43 -6.79
C GLU A 17 -1.54 -3.92 -6.62
N TYR A 18 -1.25 -3.38 -5.43
CA TYR A 18 -1.41 -1.96 -5.17
C TYR A 18 -0.34 -1.12 -5.84
N SER A 19 0.87 -1.65 -5.96
CA SER A 19 1.93 -0.97 -6.73
C SER A 19 1.51 -0.78 -8.18
N ALA A 20 0.88 -1.79 -8.77
CA ALA A 20 0.35 -1.71 -10.14
C ALA A 20 -0.76 -0.65 -10.24
N LYS A 21 -1.69 -0.62 -9.28
CA LYS A 21 -2.77 0.37 -9.25
C LYS A 21 -2.23 1.79 -9.10
N LEU A 22 -1.23 1.99 -8.24
CA LEU A 22 -0.60 3.30 -8.05
C LEU A 22 0.15 3.76 -9.30
N LYS A 23 0.79 2.84 -10.00
CA LYS A 23 1.47 3.14 -11.26
C LYS A 23 0.46 3.62 -12.31
N VAL A 24 -0.71 2.99 -12.39
CA VAL A 24 -1.79 3.41 -13.29
C VAL A 24 -2.28 4.80 -12.89
N MET A 25 -2.49 5.06 -11.60
CA MET A 25 -2.90 6.38 -11.13
C MET A 25 -1.90 7.46 -11.52
N ARG A 26 -0.60 7.19 -11.33
CA ARG A 26 0.44 8.16 -11.68
C ARG A 26 0.44 8.46 -13.18
N SER A 27 0.27 7.44 -14.01
CA SER A 27 0.22 7.65 -15.46
C SER A 27 -1.01 8.45 -15.89
N LYS A 28 -2.12 8.34 -15.16
CA LYS A 28 -3.34 9.12 -15.43
C LYS A 28 -3.23 10.60 -15.09
N ALA A 29 -2.16 11.00 -14.39
CA ALA A 29 -1.96 12.41 -14.06
C ALA A 29 -1.90 13.28 -15.32
N THR A 30 -1.52 12.73 -16.47
CA THR A 30 -1.45 13.47 -17.73
C THR A 30 -2.81 13.91 -18.24
N VAL A 31 -3.89 13.22 -17.85
CA VAL A 31 -5.25 13.52 -18.30
C VAL A 31 -6.08 14.23 -17.22
N VAL A 32 -5.50 14.49 -16.06
CA VAL A 32 -6.17 15.25 -15.00
C VAL A 32 -6.10 16.75 -15.35
N HIS A 33 -7.21 17.44 -15.16
CA HIS A 33 -7.26 18.88 -15.42
C HIS A 33 -6.19 19.63 -14.62
N VAL A 34 -5.56 20.61 -15.24
CA VAL A 34 -4.42 21.32 -14.65
C VAL A 34 -4.69 21.87 -13.24
N ASP A 35 -5.90 22.33 -13.00
CA ASP A 35 -6.28 22.88 -11.69
C ASP A 35 -6.27 21.85 -10.56
N MET A 36 -6.41 20.57 -10.89
CA MET A 36 -6.43 19.50 -9.93
C MET A 36 -5.17 18.63 -9.97
N LYS A 37 -4.30 18.87 -10.92
CA LYS A 37 -3.14 18.01 -11.15
C LYS A 37 -2.20 17.95 -9.94
N LEU A 38 -1.94 19.08 -9.31
CA LEU A 38 -1.05 19.11 -8.14
C LEU A 38 -1.64 18.31 -6.98
N GLU A 39 -2.94 18.51 -6.70
CA GLU A 39 -3.62 17.75 -5.66
C GLU A 39 -3.61 16.24 -5.97
N TYR A 40 -3.87 15.89 -7.22
CA TYR A 40 -3.84 14.50 -7.68
C TYR A 40 -2.47 13.86 -7.45
N LEU A 41 -1.40 14.53 -7.87
CA LEU A 41 -0.05 14.02 -7.69
C LEU A 41 0.33 13.90 -6.21
N ASN A 42 -0.10 14.85 -5.39
CA ASN A 42 0.14 14.79 -3.95
C ASN A 42 -0.55 13.57 -3.33
N GLN A 43 -1.77 13.25 -3.77
CA GLN A 43 -2.49 12.06 -3.30
C GLN A 43 -1.77 10.77 -3.73
N VAL A 44 -1.30 10.73 -4.98
CA VAL A 44 -0.53 9.57 -5.47
C VAL A 44 0.73 9.37 -4.61
N GLU A 45 1.46 10.46 -4.33
CA GLU A 45 2.67 10.38 -3.50
C GLU A 45 2.39 9.85 -2.09
N LYS A 46 1.30 10.31 -1.47
CA LYS A 46 0.89 9.82 -0.15
C LYS A 46 0.58 8.32 -0.17
N LEU A 47 -0.09 7.86 -1.22
CA LEU A 47 -0.40 6.44 -1.38
C LEU A 47 0.86 5.62 -1.60
N GLU A 48 1.82 6.15 -2.36
CA GLU A 48 3.11 5.49 -2.56
C GLU A 48 3.89 5.37 -1.24
N GLU A 49 3.85 6.41 -0.40
CA GLU A 49 4.47 6.37 0.93
C GLU A 49 3.84 5.28 1.81
N LYS A 50 2.52 5.17 1.79
CA LYS A 50 1.79 4.13 2.53
C LYS A 50 2.15 2.73 2.03
N ARG A 51 2.30 2.56 0.72
CA ARG A 51 2.77 1.30 0.13
C ARG A 51 4.18 0.98 0.62
N ASP A 52 5.08 1.98 0.66
CA ASP A 52 6.46 1.78 1.11
C ASP A 52 6.51 1.39 2.59
N ASP A 53 5.61 1.93 3.40
CA ASP A 53 5.47 1.51 4.81
C ASP A 53 5.10 0.04 4.92
N LEU A 54 4.21 -0.45 4.04
CA LEU A 54 3.89 -1.88 3.98
C LEU A 54 5.09 -2.72 3.61
N LYS A 55 5.93 -2.25 2.69
CA LYS A 55 7.17 -2.95 2.33
C LYS A 55 8.12 -3.05 3.52
N LYS A 56 8.20 -2.00 4.34
CA LYS A 56 9.00 -2.02 5.56
C LYS A 56 8.46 -3.04 6.55
N LYS A 57 7.14 -3.08 6.74
CA LYS A 57 6.50 -4.05 7.63
C LYS A 57 6.70 -5.49 7.14
N TYR A 58 6.67 -5.72 5.84
CA TYR A 58 7.00 -7.01 5.26
C TYR A 58 8.41 -7.46 5.69
N LYS A 59 9.39 -6.56 5.58
CA LYS A 59 10.77 -6.86 5.97
C LYS A 59 10.88 -7.11 7.48
N GLU A 60 10.17 -6.34 8.29
CA GLU A 60 10.16 -6.51 9.74
C GLU A 60 9.63 -7.90 10.11
N ILE A 61 8.52 -8.31 9.50
CA ILE A 61 7.92 -9.63 9.74
C ILE A 61 8.89 -10.74 9.33
N SER A 62 9.54 -10.59 8.17
CA SER A 62 10.46 -11.61 7.67
C SER A 62 11.68 -11.82 8.58
N LYS A 63 12.07 -10.78 9.33
CA LYS A 63 13.22 -10.82 10.23
C LYS A 63 12.84 -11.05 11.69
N ALA A 64 11.58 -10.99 12.05
CA ALA A 64 11.11 -11.11 13.42
C ALA A 64 11.26 -12.56 13.94
N SER A 65 11.31 -12.70 15.26
CA SER A 65 11.27 -14.02 15.89
C SER A 65 9.89 -14.65 15.73
N GLU A 66 9.79 -15.96 15.98
CA GLU A 66 8.51 -16.67 15.92
C GLU A 66 7.46 -16.08 16.86
N SER A 67 7.89 -15.55 18.00
CA SER A 67 6.98 -14.97 18.97
C SER A 67 6.60 -13.52 18.66
N SER A 68 7.37 -12.83 17.83
CA SER A 68 7.22 -11.39 17.59
C SER A 68 6.44 -11.05 16.32
N TRP A 69 6.48 -11.92 15.30
CA TRP A 69 5.92 -11.55 14.01
C TRP A 69 4.39 -11.37 14.05
N GLU A 70 3.69 -12.08 14.92
CA GLU A 70 2.24 -11.93 15.04
C GLU A 70 1.85 -10.55 15.60
N ASP A 71 2.68 -9.97 16.45
CA ASP A 71 2.47 -8.61 16.97
C ASP A 71 2.61 -7.59 15.83
N ILE A 72 3.62 -7.78 14.97
CA ILE A 72 3.83 -6.90 13.82
C ILE A 72 2.69 -7.06 12.81
N LYS A 73 2.13 -8.27 12.72
CA LYS A 73 1.02 -8.58 11.81
C LYS A 73 -0.17 -7.64 12.01
N GLU A 74 -0.55 -7.37 13.26
CA GLU A 74 -1.69 -6.48 13.53
C GLU A 74 -1.48 -5.09 12.95
N GLY A 75 -0.31 -4.50 13.17
CA GLY A 75 0.04 -3.21 12.61
C GLY A 75 0.09 -3.23 11.08
N THR A 76 0.53 -4.35 10.51
CA THR A 76 0.57 -4.54 9.05
C THR A 76 -0.83 -4.57 8.47
N GLU A 77 -1.76 -5.28 9.11
CA GLU A 77 -3.15 -5.32 8.67
C GLU A 77 -3.82 -3.95 8.74
N ASN A 78 -3.54 -3.19 9.79
CA ASN A 78 -4.05 -1.83 9.92
C ASN A 78 -3.50 -0.92 8.81
N ALA A 79 -2.22 -1.02 8.51
CA ALA A 79 -1.59 -0.26 7.43
C ALA A 79 -2.18 -0.63 6.06
N TRP A 80 -2.44 -1.92 5.85
CA TRP A 80 -3.06 -2.41 4.61
C TRP A 80 -4.46 -1.84 4.44
N ASN A 81 -5.29 -1.91 5.49
CA ASN A 81 -6.66 -1.37 5.44
C ASN A 81 -6.66 0.13 5.20
N ASP A 82 -5.73 0.86 5.82
CA ASP A 82 -5.58 2.29 5.61
C ASP A 82 -5.23 2.62 4.16
N LEU A 83 -4.28 1.89 3.57
CA LEU A 83 -3.89 2.07 2.17
C LEU A 83 -5.08 1.79 1.25
N LYS A 84 -5.79 0.70 1.49
CA LYS A 84 -6.95 0.31 0.68
C LYS A 84 -8.03 1.38 0.71
N GLU A 85 -8.40 1.86 1.89
CA GLU A 85 -9.40 2.91 2.04
C GLU A 85 -8.95 4.22 1.40
N SER A 86 -7.69 4.59 1.59
CA SER A 86 -7.13 5.82 1.03
C SER A 86 -7.15 5.78 -0.50
N LEU A 87 -6.82 4.63 -1.08
CA LEU A 87 -6.86 4.46 -2.54
C LEU A 87 -8.29 4.58 -3.06
N ASP A 88 -9.25 3.93 -2.41
CA ASP A 88 -10.65 3.98 -2.81
C ASP A 88 -11.19 5.41 -2.75
N LYS A 89 -10.85 6.16 -1.71
CA LYS A 89 -11.25 7.57 -1.54
C LYS A 89 -10.64 8.45 -2.63
N ALA A 90 -9.35 8.24 -2.94
CA ALA A 90 -8.68 9.02 -3.97
C ALA A 90 -9.31 8.77 -5.35
N ILE A 91 -9.61 7.51 -5.68
CA ILE A 91 -10.25 7.17 -6.95
C ILE A 91 -11.61 7.84 -7.06
N LYS A 92 -12.41 7.83 -6.00
CA LYS A 92 -13.73 8.48 -6.00
C LYS A 92 -13.64 9.99 -6.11
N HIS A 93 -12.66 10.60 -5.45
CA HIS A 93 -12.49 12.05 -5.45
C HIS A 93 -12.12 12.60 -6.83
N PHE A 94 -11.31 11.87 -7.59
CA PHE A 94 -10.83 12.30 -8.91
C PHE A 94 -11.55 11.61 -10.09
N LYS A 95 -12.66 10.96 -9.82
CA LYS A 95 -13.41 10.24 -10.84
C LYS A 95 -14.25 11.16 -11.73
#